data_3f3445fb08785cbac79e07a04322ef18
#
_entry.id   3f3445fb08785cbac79e07a04322ef18
#
_cell.length_a   1.000
_cell.length_b   1.000
_cell.length_c   1.000
_cell.angle_alpha   90.00
_cell.angle_beta   90.00
_cell.angle_gamma   90.00
#
_symmetry.space_group_name_H-M   'P 1'
#
loop_
_entity.id
_entity.type
_entity.pdbx_description
1 polymer ?
#
loop_
_entity_poly.entity_id
_entity_poly.type
_entity_poly.pdbx_seq_one_letter_code
_entity_poly.pdbx_strand_id
1 'polypeptide(L)'
;MKYDVIIIGSGFGGLVCGHILSKQGKNVLLLERQAQPGGCIQSYRRDGMAFDTGLHYVGGLAEGQTMHRLFDAIGLMQLPWHRLDPKGFDLVTIGGDTFALAEGYDAFVDTLTASFPQEREALRKYIDVLRLTQELDLGSADANALQTAGAYEWLTTNFHDPLLVNVLSGNALKMELRRESLPLFTFAHGQSSYVQSSWRLQGDGNMIVRSLIDDITRYGGTVRCRAEVEELIEHDGRIVAARCRNGETYEGDLFISDVHPTLTFSWIRQSEVLKKMFRRRMASLENTFGMFTASLTIKEGTLPYFNHNKFVYSRPNVWTFYDERDQKGDIGGVMISCRVPEDGSNYTRQIDLMTPMPWDQCKTWEDSHLFRRSHAYNTWKEDTYVRCLALAETVVPGLGAAVEQHYTSTPLTYRDYTLTPFGSAYGVRKDYRNLMMTMLSPRTPLPNLLLTGQNVILHGLEGVAMTALHTSAAILGKDFNDIIK
;
A
#
# COMPACT_ATOMS: atom_id res chain seq x y z
N MET A 1 -8.72 -23.90 24.10
CA MET A 1 -8.41 -22.60 24.73
C MET A 1 -9.14 -21.55 23.92
N LYS A 2 -9.88 -20.67 24.56
CA LYS A 2 -10.64 -19.60 23.91
C LYS A 2 -9.84 -18.31 23.97
N TYR A 3 -9.82 -17.55 22.86
CA TYR A 3 -9.12 -16.27 22.75
C TYR A 3 -10.09 -15.10 22.91
N ASP A 4 -9.60 -13.98 23.45
CA ASP A 4 -10.39 -12.74 23.47
C ASP A 4 -10.55 -12.21 22.04
N VAL A 5 -9.47 -12.27 21.22
CA VAL A 5 -9.47 -11.78 19.86
C VAL A 5 -8.71 -12.75 18.93
N ILE A 6 -9.33 -13.11 17.82
CA ILE A 6 -8.69 -13.83 16.72
C ILE A 6 -8.55 -12.88 15.54
N ILE A 7 -7.31 -12.70 15.07
CA ILE A 7 -6.98 -11.87 13.91
C ILE A 7 -6.62 -12.80 12.73
N ILE A 8 -7.24 -12.58 11.58
CA ILE A 8 -7.03 -13.37 10.38
C ILE A 8 -6.26 -12.54 9.35
N GLY A 9 -5.04 -12.96 9.06
CA GLY A 9 -4.07 -12.28 8.21
C GLY A 9 -3.05 -11.47 9.02
N SER A 10 -1.78 -11.66 8.67
CA SER A 10 -0.63 -10.96 9.27
C SER A 10 -0.10 -9.84 8.39
N GLY A 11 -0.94 -9.23 7.57
CA GLY A 11 -0.61 -7.98 6.92
C GLY A 11 -0.36 -6.88 7.95
N PHE A 12 0.08 -5.72 7.52
CA PHE A 12 0.42 -4.63 8.44
C PHE A 12 -0.77 -4.26 9.35
N GLY A 13 -2.00 -4.26 8.83
CA GLY A 13 -3.20 -3.98 9.62
C GLY A 13 -3.44 -4.98 10.74
N GLY A 14 -3.31 -6.28 10.43
CA GLY A 14 -3.45 -7.35 11.41
C GLY A 14 -2.36 -7.31 12.49
N LEU A 15 -1.11 -7.05 12.09
CA LEU A 15 0.01 -6.91 13.03
C LEU A 15 -0.15 -5.71 13.96
N VAL A 16 -0.58 -4.55 13.45
CA VAL A 16 -0.84 -3.35 14.27
C VAL A 16 -2.00 -3.58 15.24
N CYS A 17 -3.11 -4.18 14.80
CA CYS A 17 -4.20 -4.57 15.69
C CYS A 17 -3.72 -5.56 16.76
N GLY A 18 -2.92 -6.56 16.36
CA GLY A 18 -2.35 -7.55 17.26
C GLY A 18 -1.47 -6.90 18.34
N HIS A 19 -0.58 -6.00 17.95
CA HIS A 19 0.26 -5.23 18.88
C HIS A 19 -0.57 -4.45 19.87
N ILE A 20 -1.50 -3.60 19.38
CA ILE A 20 -2.31 -2.72 20.24
C ILE A 20 -3.13 -3.54 21.24
N LEU A 21 -3.84 -4.56 20.76
CA LEU A 21 -4.74 -5.35 21.60
C LEU A 21 -4.01 -6.21 22.61
N SER A 22 -2.86 -6.81 22.24
CA SER A 22 -2.01 -7.55 23.18
C SER A 22 -1.42 -6.64 24.26
N LYS A 23 -0.95 -5.44 23.88
CA LYS A 23 -0.44 -4.40 24.81
C LYS A 23 -1.52 -3.95 25.81
N GLN A 24 -2.80 -4.02 25.41
CA GLN A 24 -3.96 -3.74 26.29
C GLN A 24 -4.45 -4.99 27.07
N GLY A 25 -3.66 -6.05 27.14
CA GLY A 25 -3.91 -7.25 27.93
C GLY A 25 -4.93 -8.23 27.35
N LYS A 26 -5.27 -8.13 26.07
CA LYS A 26 -6.12 -9.10 25.40
C LYS A 26 -5.33 -10.36 25.03
N ASN A 27 -5.93 -11.52 25.24
CA ASN A 27 -5.40 -12.79 24.73
C ASN A 27 -5.66 -12.89 23.22
N VAL A 28 -4.65 -12.53 22.42
CA VAL A 28 -4.73 -12.42 20.95
C VAL A 28 -4.14 -13.66 20.27
N LEU A 29 -4.87 -14.21 19.29
CA LEU A 29 -4.34 -15.15 18.32
C LEU A 29 -4.36 -14.53 16.92
N LEU A 30 -3.20 -14.46 16.27
CA LEU A 30 -3.07 -14.05 14.88
C LEU A 30 -2.80 -15.28 14.02
N LEU A 31 -3.67 -15.51 13.02
CA LEU A 31 -3.60 -16.63 12.08
C LEU A 31 -3.10 -16.15 10.72
N GLU A 32 -2.00 -16.76 10.26
CA GLU A 32 -1.39 -16.45 8.96
C GLU A 32 -1.34 -17.71 8.08
N ARG A 33 -1.79 -17.57 6.84
CA ARG A 33 -1.81 -18.67 5.85
C ARG A 33 -0.40 -19.11 5.44
N GLN A 34 0.47 -18.13 5.21
CA GLN A 34 1.82 -18.36 4.72
C GLN A 34 2.76 -18.88 5.82
N ALA A 35 3.90 -19.43 5.41
CA ALA A 35 4.98 -19.76 6.33
C ALA A 35 5.68 -18.54 6.91
N GLN A 36 5.66 -17.42 6.18
CA GLN A 36 6.25 -16.15 6.54
C GLN A 36 5.14 -15.11 6.71
N PRO A 37 5.06 -14.44 7.87
CA PRO A 37 4.10 -13.38 8.12
C PRO A 37 4.53 -12.06 7.46
N GLY A 38 3.60 -11.08 7.39
CA GLY A 38 3.88 -9.71 6.95
C GLY A 38 3.08 -9.23 5.74
N GLY A 39 2.37 -10.12 5.03
CA GLY A 39 1.61 -9.71 3.86
C GLY A 39 2.50 -8.98 2.83
N CYS A 40 2.07 -7.80 2.36
CA CYS A 40 2.85 -7.01 1.39
C CYS A 40 4.02 -6.22 1.99
N ILE A 41 4.22 -6.19 3.32
CA ILE A 41 5.41 -5.57 3.93
C ILE A 41 6.54 -6.56 4.20
N GLN A 42 6.32 -7.87 3.94
CA GLN A 42 7.38 -8.85 4.04
C GLN A 42 8.45 -8.63 2.97
N SER A 43 9.65 -9.16 3.21
CA SER A 43 10.72 -9.26 2.21
C SER A 43 11.04 -10.72 1.93
N TYR A 44 11.56 -10.99 0.73
CA TYR A 44 12.04 -12.31 0.33
C TYR A 44 13.55 -12.27 0.06
N ARG A 45 14.22 -13.42 0.14
CA ARG A 45 15.66 -13.49 -0.11
C ARG A 45 15.97 -14.22 -1.42
N ARG A 46 16.94 -13.67 -2.18
CA ARG A 46 17.58 -14.28 -3.35
C ARG A 46 19.05 -13.93 -3.35
N ASP A 47 19.90 -14.90 -3.60
CA ASP A 47 21.36 -14.73 -3.68
C ASP A 47 21.96 -13.95 -2.49
N GLY A 48 21.46 -14.25 -1.29
CA GLY A 48 21.91 -13.62 -0.04
C GLY A 48 21.31 -12.24 0.25
N MET A 49 20.68 -11.58 -0.72
CA MET A 49 20.06 -10.26 -0.57
C MET A 49 18.57 -10.35 -0.23
N ALA A 50 18.08 -9.38 0.54
CA ALA A 50 16.66 -9.22 0.85
C ALA A 50 16.01 -8.21 -0.08
N PHE A 51 14.81 -8.53 -0.57
CA PHE A 51 14.01 -7.67 -1.44
C PHE A 51 12.62 -7.47 -0.84
N ASP A 52 12.13 -6.24 -0.84
CA ASP A 52 10.81 -5.91 -0.36
C ASP A 52 9.73 -6.22 -1.39
N THR A 53 8.55 -6.62 -0.93
CA THR A 53 7.42 -6.89 -1.81
C THR A 53 6.55 -5.65 -2.04
N GLY A 54 6.48 -4.72 -1.08
CA GLY A 54 5.64 -3.53 -1.18
C GLY A 54 6.05 -2.37 -0.28
N LEU A 55 7.17 -2.49 0.45
CA LEU A 55 7.72 -1.39 1.25
C LEU A 55 8.82 -0.67 0.47
N HIS A 56 8.56 0.56 0.02
CA HIS A 56 9.54 1.33 -0.73
C HIS A 56 9.98 2.60 0.00
N TYR A 57 9.03 3.38 0.52
CA TYR A 57 9.27 4.55 1.37
C TYR A 57 8.00 4.93 2.14
N VAL A 58 8.15 5.77 3.15
CA VAL A 58 7.10 6.18 4.09
C VAL A 58 7.13 7.69 4.24
N GLY A 59 5.96 8.31 4.28
CA GLY A 59 5.83 9.73 4.59
C GLY A 59 5.61 10.00 6.07
N GLY A 60 5.90 11.24 6.53
CA GLY A 60 5.44 11.76 7.81
C GLY A 60 6.12 11.21 9.06
N LEU A 61 7.41 10.86 9.02
CA LEU A 61 8.14 10.34 10.19
C LEU A 61 8.98 11.40 10.93
N ALA A 62 8.96 12.67 10.54
CA ALA A 62 9.60 13.70 11.34
C ALA A 62 8.81 13.96 12.63
N GLU A 63 9.50 14.43 13.68
CA GLU A 63 8.93 14.70 15.00
C GLU A 63 7.62 15.55 14.89
N GLY A 64 6.59 15.16 15.62
CA GLY A 64 5.28 15.81 15.64
C GLY A 64 4.34 15.48 14.49
N GLN A 65 4.80 14.79 13.44
CA GLN A 65 3.94 14.37 12.32
C GLN A 65 3.10 13.14 12.68
N THR A 66 2.01 12.91 11.96
CA THR A 66 1.01 11.87 12.30
C THR A 66 1.62 10.47 12.30
N MET A 67 2.38 10.12 11.27
CA MET A 67 3.00 8.80 11.19
C MET A 67 4.10 8.60 12.22
N HIS A 68 4.85 9.66 12.59
CA HIS A 68 5.84 9.61 13.67
C HIS A 68 5.18 9.19 14.99
N ARG A 69 4.11 9.91 15.40
CA ARG A 69 3.39 9.60 16.64
C ARG A 69 2.85 8.17 16.65
N LEU A 70 2.32 7.73 15.53
CA LEU A 70 1.76 6.40 15.36
C LEU A 70 2.85 5.32 15.44
N PHE A 71 3.97 5.50 14.74
CA PHE A 71 5.09 4.57 14.77
C PHE A 71 5.78 4.54 16.12
N ASP A 72 5.85 5.66 16.82
CA ASP A 72 6.36 5.73 18.19
C ASP A 72 5.48 4.91 19.14
N ALA A 73 4.15 5.07 19.08
CA ALA A 73 3.19 4.34 19.91
C ALA A 73 3.27 2.80 19.75
N ILE A 74 3.64 2.33 18.56
CA ILE A 74 3.79 0.90 18.24
C ILE A 74 5.26 0.44 18.14
N GLY A 75 6.22 1.27 18.61
CA GLY A 75 7.63 0.91 18.74
C GLY A 75 8.42 0.87 17.42
N LEU A 76 7.88 1.35 16.30
CA LEU A 76 8.54 1.31 14.99
C LEU A 76 9.51 2.48 14.75
N MET A 77 9.45 3.56 15.53
CA MET A 77 10.43 4.67 15.42
C MET A 77 11.84 4.27 15.85
N GLN A 78 12.02 3.13 16.53
CA GLN A 78 13.32 2.57 16.88
C GLN A 78 14.06 1.92 15.70
N LEU A 79 13.38 1.70 14.57
CA LEU A 79 13.97 1.13 13.37
C LEU A 79 14.84 2.19 12.65
N PRO A 80 15.83 1.77 11.86
CA PRO A 80 16.78 2.69 11.21
C PRO A 80 16.12 3.38 9.99
N TRP A 81 15.35 4.43 10.25
CA TRP A 81 14.75 5.25 9.22
C TRP A 81 15.75 6.25 8.65
N HIS A 82 15.91 6.24 7.34
CA HIS A 82 16.76 7.14 6.57
C HIS A 82 15.90 8.17 5.83
N ARG A 83 16.15 9.48 6.08
CA ARG A 83 15.41 10.56 5.41
C ARG A 83 15.86 10.69 3.97
N LEU A 84 14.91 10.78 3.05
CA LEU A 84 15.17 11.05 1.64
C LEU A 84 15.63 12.50 1.44
N ASP A 85 16.10 12.84 0.24
CA ASP A 85 16.59 14.19 -0.07
C ASP A 85 15.44 15.22 0.09
N PRO A 86 15.53 16.16 1.04
CA PRO A 86 14.48 17.15 1.24
C PRO A 86 14.28 18.10 0.04
N LYS A 87 15.29 18.25 -0.82
CA LYS A 87 15.19 19.09 -2.01
C LYS A 87 14.45 18.44 -3.17
N GLY A 88 14.24 17.12 -3.07
CA GLY A 88 13.55 16.34 -4.09
C GLY A 88 13.45 14.88 -3.67
N PHE A 89 12.53 14.56 -2.76
CA PHE A 89 12.32 13.18 -2.31
C PHE A 89 11.81 12.28 -3.44
N ASP A 90 11.08 12.86 -4.39
CA ASP A 90 10.64 12.25 -5.63
C ASP A 90 11.02 13.16 -6.81
N LEU A 91 11.59 12.58 -7.86
CA LEU A 91 11.85 13.24 -9.13
C LEU A 91 10.88 12.68 -10.18
N VAL A 92 10.10 13.55 -10.80
CA VAL A 92 9.11 13.20 -11.83
C VAL A 92 9.62 13.65 -13.19
N THR A 93 9.84 12.71 -14.11
CA THR A 93 10.31 12.98 -15.49
C THR A 93 9.17 12.72 -16.48
N ILE A 94 8.74 13.78 -17.17
CA ILE A 94 7.69 13.77 -18.18
C ILE A 94 8.16 14.58 -19.40
N GLY A 95 8.07 13.98 -20.59
CA GLY A 95 8.48 14.65 -21.84
C GLY A 95 9.97 15.01 -21.93
N GLY A 96 10.80 14.36 -21.11
CA GLY A 96 12.24 14.61 -21.02
C GLY A 96 12.63 15.61 -19.93
N ASP A 97 11.69 16.39 -19.39
CA ASP A 97 11.94 17.33 -18.29
C ASP A 97 11.73 16.66 -16.94
N THR A 98 12.57 17.00 -15.95
CA THR A 98 12.53 16.44 -14.60
C THR A 98 12.16 17.52 -13.59
N PHE A 99 11.15 17.22 -12.77
CA PHE A 99 10.62 18.09 -11.73
C PHE A 99 10.85 17.45 -10.37
N ALA A 100 11.40 18.23 -9.43
CA ALA A 100 11.62 17.79 -8.07
C ALA A 100 10.38 18.10 -7.21
N LEU A 101 9.95 17.10 -6.41
CA LEU A 101 8.98 17.29 -5.35
C LEU A 101 9.74 17.45 -4.04
N ALA A 102 9.84 18.69 -3.56
CA ALA A 102 10.58 19.03 -2.34
C ALA A 102 9.76 18.70 -1.09
N GLU A 103 10.45 18.38 0.00
CA GLU A 103 9.87 18.13 1.31
C GLU A 103 9.57 19.45 2.03
N GLY A 104 8.42 19.50 2.71
CA GLY A 104 7.91 20.68 3.39
C GLY A 104 7.02 21.54 2.50
N TYR A 105 5.91 22.00 3.05
CA TYR A 105 4.85 22.70 2.29
C TYR A 105 5.34 23.93 1.53
N ASP A 106 6.14 24.78 2.20
CA ASP A 106 6.65 26.01 1.55
C ASP A 106 7.71 25.68 0.50
N ALA A 107 8.64 24.76 0.80
CA ALA A 107 9.67 24.33 -0.15
C ALA A 107 9.05 23.64 -1.37
N PHE A 108 7.98 22.86 -1.19
CA PHE A 108 7.22 22.25 -2.28
C PHE A 108 6.64 23.30 -3.23
N VAL A 109 5.98 24.32 -2.67
CA VAL A 109 5.43 25.45 -3.45
C VAL A 109 6.55 26.21 -4.17
N ASP A 110 7.62 26.57 -3.47
CA ASP A 110 8.71 27.36 -4.04
C ASP A 110 9.44 26.61 -5.17
N THR A 111 9.70 25.31 -4.97
CA THR A 111 10.37 24.48 -5.97
C THR A 111 9.54 24.37 -7.25
N LEU A 112 8.24 24.10 -7.15
CA LEU A 112 7.37 23.98 -8.32
C LEU A 112 7.08 25.35 -8.95
N THR A 113 6.99 26.42 -8.17
CA THR A 113 6.80 27.77 -8.70
C THR A 113 7.98 28.23 -9.57
N ALA A 114 9.19 27.74 -9.33
CA ALA A 114 10.33 28.04 -10.17
C ALA A 114 10.12 27.60 -11.64
N SER A 115 9.43 26.48 -11.85
CA SER A 115 9.08 25.97 -13.19
C SER A 115 7.69 26.45 -13.67
N PHE A 116 6.78 26.75 -12.74
CA PHE A 116 5.38 27.13 -13.01
C PHE A 116 5.00 28.42 -12.28
N PRO A 117 5.59 29.58 -12.63
CA PRO A 117 5.45 30.81 -11.85
C PRO A 117 4.00 31.33 -11.76
N GLN A 118 3.16 31.05 -12.75
CA GLN A 118 1.76 31.47 -12.78
C GLN A 118 0.85 30.66 -11.85
N GLU A 119 1.34 29.51 -11.34
CA GLU A 119 0.54 28.54 -10.57
C GLU A 119 0.74 28.64 -9.05
N ARG A 120 1.47 29.67 -8.57
CA ARG A 120 1.81 29.79 -7.14
C ARG A 120 0.60 29.77 -6.23
N GLU A 121 -0.47 30.47 -6.59
CA GLU A 121 -1.70 30.53 -5.80
C GLU A 121 -2.46 29.18 -5.81
N ALA A 122 -2.47 28.51 -6.95
CA ALA A 122 -3.07 27.19 -7.07
C ALA A 122 -2.28 26.14 -6.25
N LEU A 123 -0.94 26.22 -6.25
CA LEU A 123 -0.08 25.38 -5.40
C LEU A 123 -0.34 25.60 -3.91
N ARG A 124 -0.55 26.83 -3.46
CA ARG A 124 -0.92 27.12 -2.07
C ARG A 124 -2.27 26.49 -1.70
N LYS A 125 -3.29 26.64 -2.55
CA LYS A 125 -4.58 25.95 -2.34
C LYS A 125 -4.44 24.42 -2.28
N TYR A 126 -3.56 23.88 -3.12
CA TYR A 126 -3.27 22.45 -3.08
C TYR A 126 -2.66 22.03 -1.74
N ILE A 127 -1.70 22.80 -1.22
CA ILE A 127 -1.12 22.56 0.11
C ILE A 127 -2.17 22.63 1.22
N ASP A 128 -3.11 23.57 1.14
CA ASP A 128 -4.19 23.67 2.13
C ASP A 128 -5.06 22.38 2.13
N VAL A 129 -5.34 21.82 0.95
CA VAL A 129 -6.03 20.52 0.84
C VAL A 129 -5.18 19.39 1.45
N LEU A 130 -3.87 19.36 1.19
CA LEU A 130 -2.97 18.35 1.78
C LEU A 130 -2.96 18.44 3.31
N ARG A 131 -2.84 19.65 3.89
CA ARG A 131 -2.89 19.87 5.35
C ARG A 131 -4.21 19.36 5.93
N LEU A 132 -5.31 19.79 5.31
CA LEU A 132 -6.64 19.43 5.76
C LEU A 132 -6.81 17.90 5.88
N THR A 133 -6.30 17.11 4.93
CA THR A 133 -6.43 15.65 4.99
C THR A 133 -5.68 14.99 6.14
N GLN A 134 -4.71 15.65 6.76
CA GLN A 134 -3.96 15.14 7.93
C GLN A 134 -4.67 15.43 9.26
N GLU A 135 -5.53 16.45 9.29
CA GLU A 135 -6.17 16.94 10.50
C GLU A 135 -7.62 16.47 10.65
N LEU A 136 -8.22 15.96 9.55
CA LEU A 136 -9.63 15.63 9.51
C LEU A 136 -9.98 14.37 10.32
N ASP A 137 -11.02 14.48 11.14
CA ASP A 137 -11.84 13.35 11.50
C ASP A 137 -12.59 12.86 10.24
N LEU A 138 -12.45 11.57 9.93
CA LEU A 138 -13.08 10.94 8.75
C LEU A 138 -14.62 11.06 8.72
N GLY A 139 -15.25 11.34 9.86
CA GLY A 139 -16.69 11.59 10.00
C GLY A 139 -17.10 13.06 9.82
N SER A 140 -16.14 13.99 9.65
CA SER A 140 -16.42 15.41 9.54
C SER A 140 -17.07 15.80 8.21
N ALA A 141 -17.73 16.98 8.17
CA ALA A 141 -18.30 17.52 6.95
C ALA A 141 -17.23 17.80 5.88
N ASP A 142 -16.05 18.29 6.30
CA ASP A 142 -14.94 18.59 5.41
C ASP A 142 -14.34 17.32 4.80
N ALA A 143 -14.16 16.24 5.60
CA ALA A 143 -13.76 14.95 5.08
C ALA A 143 -14.75 14.42 4.04
N ASN A 144 -16.05 14.53 4.31
CA ASN A 144 -17.10 14.11 3.38
C ASN A 144 -17.06 14.94 2.07
N ALA A 145 -16.81 16.25 2.15
CA ALA A 145 -16.67 17.11 0.98
C ALA A 145 -15.49 16.66 0.09
N LEU A 146 -14.33 16.37 0.68
CA LEU A 146 -13.18 15.87 -0.05
C LEU A 146 -13.37 14.43 -0.59
N GLN A 147 -14.11 13.59 0.12
CA GLN A 147 -14.42 12.22 -0.31
C GLN A 147 -15.39 12.20 -1.51
N THR A 148 -16.29 13.18 -1.61
CA THR A 148 -17.28 13.29 -2.69
C THR A 148 -16.81 14.12 -3.88
N ALA A 149 -15.64 14.74 -3.80
CA ALA A 149 -15.01 15.49 -4.91
C ALA A 149 -14.07 14.56 -5.71
N GLY A 150 -14.04 14.74 -7.04
CA GLY A 150 -13.11 14.06 -7.93
C GLY A 150 -11.74 14.71 -7.93
N ALA A 151 -10.67 13.91 -7.77
CA ALA A 151 -9.30 14.42 -7.75
C ALA A 151 -8.91 15.08 -9.09
N TYR A 152 -9.17 14.42 -10.21
CA TYR A 152 -8.84 14.94 -11.53
C TYR A 152 -9.58 16.25 -11.84
N GLU A 153 -10.88 16.30 -11.57
CA GLU A 153 -11.71 17.49 -11.76
C GLU A 153 -11.20 18.66 -10.90
N TRP A 154 -10.87 18.39 -9.64
CA TRP A 154 -10.34 19.43 -8.75
C TRP A 154 -9.00 19.98 -9.26
N LEU A 155 -8.07 19.09 -9.67
CA LEU A 155 -6.76 19.52 -10.19
C LEU A 155 -6.92 20.34 -11.47
N THR A 156 -7.69 19.90 -12.44
CA THR A 156 -7.86 20.58 -13.72
C THR A 156 -8.70 21.87 -13.62
N THR A 157 -9.47 22.05 -12.55
CA THR A 157 -10.21 23.28 -12.28
C THR A 157 -9.32 24.33 -11.62
N ASN A 158 -8.37 23.95 -10.78
CA ASN A 158 -7.54 24.86 -10.01
C ASN A 158 -6.19 25.19 -10.68
N PHE A 159 -5.67 24.29 -11.52
CA PHE A 159 -4.41 24.49 -12.26
C PHE A 159 -4.67 24.72 -13.73
N HIS A 160 -3.99 25.72 -14.30
CA HIS A 160 -4.12 26.08 -15.72
C HIS A 160 -3.11 25.31 -16.60
N ASP A 161 -1.94 24.97 -16.05
CA ASP A 161 -0.91 24.24 -16.77
C ASP A 161 -1.15 22.72 -16.67
N PRO A 162 -1.49 22.04 -17.80
CA PRO A 162 -1.69 20.60 -17.80
C PRO A 162 -0.44 19.78 -17.42
N LEU A 163 0.76 20.34 -17.66
CA LEU A 163 2.00 19.66 -17.28
C LEU A 163 2.14 19.64 -15.76
N LEU A 164 1.82 20.73 -15.06
CA LEU A 164 1.84 20.74 -13.60
C LEU A 164 0.84 19.75 -12.99
N VAL A 165 -0.37 19.62 -13.55
CA VAL A 165 -1.34 18.60 -13.13
C VAL A 165 -0.72 17.20 -13.22
N ASN A 166 0.02 16.91 -14.29
CA ASN A 166 0.71 15.62 -14.46
C ASN A 166 1.92 15.48 -13.52
N VAL A 167 2.67 16.53 -13.26
CA VAL A 167 3.80 16.54 -12.31
C VAL A 167 3.31 16.24 -10.89
N LEU A 168 2.25 16.92 -10.42
CA LEU A 168 1.63 16.69 -9.11
C LEU A 168 1.06 15.28 -8.93
N SER A 169 0.72 14.65 -10.05
CA SER A 169 0.21 13.26 -10.07
C SER A 169 1.31 12.24 -10.39
N GLY A 170 2.49 12.70 -10.79
CA GLY A 170 3.54 11.85 -11.34
C GLY A 170 4.20 10.90 -10.35
N ASN A 171 4.15 11.16 -9.05
CA ASN A 171 4.61 10.21 -8.04
C ASN A 171 3.47 9.28 -7.53
N ALA A 172 2.29 9.33 -8.15
CA ALA A 172 1.10 8.60 -7.74
C ALA A 172 0.95 7.21 -8.41
N LEU A 173 2.02 6.60 -8.94
CA LEU A 173 1.99 5.18 -9.35
C LEU A 173 1.64 4.23 -8.19
N LYS A 174 1.73 4.71 -6.95
CA LYS A 174 1.31 4.06 -5.71
C LYS A 174 -0.21 4.10 -5.47
N MET A 175 -1.01 4.64 -6.39
CA MET A 175 -2.47 4.63 -6.39
C MET A 175 -3.01 4.58 -7.82
N GLU A 176 -4.28 4.19 -7.97
CA GLU A 176 -4.91 4.13 -9.29
C GLU A 176 -5.48 5.50 -9.69
N LEU A 177 -4.79 6.18 -10.61
CA LEU A 177 -5.24 7.46 -11.15
C LEU A 177 -6.36 7.27 -12.16
N ARG A 178 -7.62 7.25 -11.70
CA ARG A 178 -8.81 7.24 -12.57
C ARG A 178 -9.53 8.56 -12.51
N ARG A 179 -9.65 9.21 -13.66
CA ARG A 179 -10.30 10.53 -13.81
C ARG A 179 -11.70 10.54 -13.23
N GLU A 180 -12.47 9.49 -13.51
CA GLU A 180 -13.91 9.44 -13.23
C GLU A 180 -14.23 8.96 -11.81
N SER A 181 -13.27 8.49 -11.04
CA SER A 181 -13.60 7.84 -9.77
C SER A 181 -12.71 8.15 -8.59
N LEU A 182 -11.45 8.54 -8.79
CA LEU A 182 -10.52 8.76 -7.67
C LEU A 182 -10.99 9.94 -6.80
N PRO A 183 -11.32 9.71 -5.51
CA PRO A 183 -11.69 10.79 -4.60
C PRO A 183 -10.52 11.73 -4.34
N LEU A 184 -10.80 13.03 -4.22
CA LEU A 184 -9.81 14.05 -3.86
C LEU A 184 -9.17 13.73 -2.50
N PHE A 185 -9.96 13.26 -1.54
CA PHE A 185 -9.45 12.82 -0.24
C PHE A 185 -8.38 11.74 -0.38
N THR A 186 -8.67 10.68 -1.14
CA THR A 186 -7.72 9.56 -1.34
C THR A 186 -6.43 10.03 -2.01
N PHE A 187 -6.55 10.88 -3.03
CA PHE A 187 -5.40 11.46 -3.74
C PHE A 187 -4.55 12.34 -2.81
N ALA A 188 -5.17 13.32 -2.16
CA ALA A 188 -4.48 14.30 -1.33
C ALA A 188 -3.86 13.65 -0.07
N HIS A 189 -4.59 12.76 0.61
CA HIS A 189 -4.06 12.05 1.77
C HIS A 189 -2.85 11.17 1.39
N GLY A 190 -2.93 10.47 0.25
CA GLY A 190 -1.82 9.67 -0.26
C GLY A 190 -0.59 10.48 -0.70
N GLN A 191 -0.67 11.80 -0.79
CA GLN A 191 0.45 12.70 -1.09
C GLN A 191 0.95 13.44 0.15
N SER A 192 0.05 13.77 1.07
CA SER A 192 0.30 14.69 2.17
C SER A 192 1.48 14.30 3.06
N SER A 193 1.52 13.04 3.52
CA SER A 193 2.59 12.58 4.41
C SER A 193 3.97 12.64 3.76
N TYR A 194 4.06 12.35 2.46
CA TYR A 194 5.33 12.41 1.72
C TYR A 194 5.82 13.84 1.53
N VAL A 195 4.91 14.79 1.29
CA VAL A 195 5.26 16.22 1.22
C VAL A 195 5.70 16.74 2.59
N GLN A 196 5.15 16.24 3.68
CA GLN A 196 5.61 16.60 5.03
C GLN A 196 7.05 16.18 5.30
N SER A 197 7.37 14.91 5.04
CA SER A 197 8.71 14.34 5.07
C SER A 197 8.70 12.93 4.49
N SER A 198 9.77 12.52 3.83
CA SER A 198 9.87 11.22 3.18
C SER A 198 11.06 10.41 3.69
N TRP A 199 10.83 9.13 3.99
CA TRP A 199 11.79 8.28 4.67
C TRP A 199 11.83 6.88 4.04
N ARG A 200 12.96 6.24 4.14
CA ARG A 200 13.16 4.85 3.71
C ARG A 200 13.75 4.04 4.87
N LEU A 201 13.30 2.80 5.01
CA LEU A 201 13.89 1.90 5.98
C LEU A 201 15.28 1.46 5.47
N GLN A 202 16.31 1.63 6.27
CA GLN A 202 17.62 1.04 6.03
C GLN A 202 17.58 -0.41 6.51
N GLY A 203 17.56 -1.34 5.58
CA GLY A 203 17.26 -2.75 5.81
C GLY A 203 16.05 -3.23 5.01
N ASP A 204 15.23 -4.10 5.55
CA ASP A 204 14.09 -4.71 4.85
C ASP A 204 12.80 -4.72 5.68
N GLY A 205 11.66 -4.87 5.02
CA GLY A 205 10.33 -4.83 5.63
C GLY A 205 10.11 -5.88 6.73
N ASN A 206 10.86 -6.98 6.72
CA ASN A 206 10.78 -7.96 7.81
C ASN A 206 11.25 -7.40 9.17
N MET A 207 11.97 -6.27 9.20
CA MET A 207 12.30 -5.59 10.45
C MET A 207 11.03 -5.08 11.15
N ILE A 208 10.11 -4.48 10.38
CA ILE A 208 8.79 -4.05 10.88
C ILE A 208 7.99 -5.27 11.37
N VAL A 209 7.93 -6.32 10.54
CA VAL A 209 7.19 -7.55 10.85
C VAL A 209 7.70 -8.19 12.14
N ARG A 210 9.02 -8.34 12.28
CA ARG A 210 9.64 -8.93 13.49
C ARG A 210 9.37 -8.07 14.72
N SER A 211 9.58 -6.76 14.64
CA SER A 211 9.33 -5.84 15.76
C SER A 211 7.91 -5.99 16.31
N LEU A 212 6.89 -6.00 15.42
CA LEU A 212 5.50 -6.14 15.84
C LEU A 212 5.17 -7.55 16.40
N ILE A 213 5.74 -8.61 15.82
CA ILE A 213 5.54 -10.00 16.30
C ILE A 213 6.19 -10.20 17.67
N ASP A 214 7.39 -9.70 17.84
CA ASP A 214 8.12 -9.78 19.12
C ASP A 214 7.33 -9.09 20.23
N ASP A 215 6.76 -7.92 19.94
CA ASP A 215 5.89 -7.21 20.86
C ASP A 215 4.57 -7.95 21.14
N ILE A 216 3.88 -8.45 20.12
CA ILE A 216 2.67 -9.27 20.30
C ILE A 216 2.97 -10.43 21.25
N THR A 217 4.09 -11.12 21.03
CA THR A 217 4.50 -12.29 21.82
C THR A 217 4.89 -11.87 23.24
N ARG A 218 5.63 -10.78 23.40
CA ARG A 218 6.02 -10.22 24.71
C ARG A 218 4.81 -9.85 25.56
N TYR A 219 3.74 -9.37 24.93
CA TYR A 219 2.47 -9.06 25.60
C TYR A 219 1.51 -10.27 25.74
N GLY A 220 1.98 -11.49 25.46
CA GLY A 220 1.22 -12.73 25.67
C GLY A 220 0.33 -13.15 24.49
N GLY A 221 0.37 -12.46 23.36
CA GLY A 221 -0.32 -12.88 22.15
C GLY A 221 0.43 -14.03 21.44
N THR A 222 -0.25 -14.67 20.51
CA THR A 222 0.27 -15.79 19.71
C THR A 222 0.14 -15.50 18.22
N VAL A 223 1.21 -15.70 17.48
CA VAL A 223 1.20 -15.66 16.00
C VAL A 223 1.39 -17.07 15.45
N ARG A 224 0.45 -17.53 14.62
CA ARG A 224 0.45 -18.85 14.02
C ARG A 224 0.50 -18.76 12.51
N CYS A 225 1.65 -19.13 11.94
CA CYS A 225 1.83 -19.29 10.50
C CYS A 225 1.36 -20.67 10.03
N ARG A 226 1.15 -20.83 8.71
CA ARG A 226 0.60 -22.04 8.08
C ARG A 226 -0.79 -22.42 8.60
N ALA A 227 -1.55 -21.43 9.03
CA ALA A 227 -2.91 -21.53 9.55
C ALA A 227 -3.88 -20.85 8.57
N GLU A 228 -4.14 -21.49 7.44
CA GLU A 228 -5.03 -20.98 6.41
C GLU A 228 -6.49 -21.13 6.84
N VAL A 229 -7.13 -20.03 7.21
CA VAL A 229 -8.55 -19.99 7.53
C VAL A 229 -9.36 -20.25 6.26
N GLU A 230 -10.33 -21.17 6.32
CA GLU A 230 -11.25 -21.50 5.22
C GLU A 230 -12.73 -21.39 5.60
N GLU A 231 -13.02 -21.23 6.89
CA GLU A 231 -14.37 -21.01 7.38
C GLU A 231 -14.42 -20.19 8.66
N LEU A 232 -15.38 -19.27 8.72
CA LEU A 232 -15.81 -18.60 9.92
C LEU A 232 -17.17 -19.16 10.34
N ILE A 233 -17.19 -19.81 11.50
CA ILE A 233 -18.36 -20.52 12.03
C ILE A 233 -19.23 -19.51 12.76
N GLU A 234 -20.46 -19.31 12.28
CA GLU A 234 -21.47 -18.46 12.91
C GLU A 234 -22.44 -19.30 13.72
N HIS A 235 -22.78 -18.82 14.91
CA HIS A 235 -23.85 -19.35 15.75
C HIS A 235 -24.61 -18.18 16.40
N ASP A 236 -25.94 -18.19 16.33
CA ASP A 236 -26.81 -17.15 16.89
C ASP A 236 -26.40 -15.71 16.50
N GLY A 237 -26.07 -15.50 15.24
CA GLY A 237 -25.72 -14.19 14.70
C GLY A 237 -24.34 -13.67 15.10
N ARG A 238 -23.46 -14.52 15.62
CA ARG A 238 -22.09 -14.18 16.02
C ARG A 238 -21.09 -15.21 15.48
N ILE A 239 -19.90 -14.78 15.13
CA ILE A 239 -18.81 -15.71 14.84
C ILE A 239 -18.31 -16.32 16.16
N VAL A 240 -18.26 -17.65 16.23
CA VAL A 240 -17.81 -18.38 17.43
C VAL A 240 -16.43 -19.01 17.24
N ALA A 241 -16.05 -19.33 15.99
CA ALA A 241 -14.76 -19.96 15.70
C ALA A 241 -14.27 -19.69 14.29
N ALA A 242 -12.95 -19.77 14.10
CA ALA A 242 -12.27 -19.84 12.81
C ALA A 242 -11.73 -21.26 12.60
N ARG A 243 -12.08 -21.91 11.47
CA ARG A 243 -11.56 -23.21 11.07
C ARG A 243 -10.54 -23.05 9.96
N CYS A 244 -9.40 -23.71 10.17
CA CYS A 244 -8.31 -23.75 9.22
C CYS A 244 -8.39 -24.99 8.31
N ARG A 245 -7.79 -24.89 7.13
CA ARG A 245 -7.72 -25.98 6.13
C ARG A 245 -7.06 -27.26 6.65
N ASN A 246 -6.16 -27.15 7.63
CA ASN A 246 -5.52 -28.29 8.29
C ASN A 246 -6.44 -28.99 9.32
N GLY A 247 -7.70 -28.53 9.47
CA GLY A 247 -8.70 -29.08 10.40
C GLY A 247 -8.67 -28.46 11.80
N GLU A 248 -7.68 -27.64 12.15
CA GLU A 248 -7.64 -26.94 13.44
C GLU A 248 -8.76 -25.90 13.52
N THR A 249 -9.38 -25.79 14.70
CA THR A 249 -10.45 -24.81 14.96
C THR A 249 -10.11 -24.01 16.20
N TYR A 250 -10.26 -22.69 16.10
CA TYR A 250 -9.93 -21.73 17.15
C TYR A 250 -11.19 -20.96 17.55
N GLU A 251 -11.54 -21.01 18.84
CA GLU A 251 -12.68 -20.30 19.41
C GLU A 251 -12.26 -18.94 19.93
N GLY A 252 -13.10 -17.91 19.73
CA GLY A 252 -12.84 -16.54 20.16
C GLY A 252 -14.11 -15.74 20.44
N ASP A 253 -13.96 -14.64 21.17
CA ASP A 253 -15.05 -13.72 21.45
C ASP A 253 -15.21 -12.65 20.36
N LEU A 254 -14.08 -12.17 19.80
CA LEU A 254 -14.00 -11.18 18.73
C LEU A 254 -13.11 -11.68 17.60
N PHE A 255 -13.44 -11.26 16.40
CA PHE A 255 -12.70 -11.60 15.17
C PHE A 255 -12.37 -10.35 14.39
N ILE A 256 -11.14 -10.23 13.92
CA ILE A 256 -10.67 -9.19 13.02
C ILE A 256 -10.17 -9.84 11.75
N SER A 257 -10.61 -9.33 10.60
CA SER A 257 -10.10 -9.78 9.31
C SER A 257 -9.26 -8.69 8.65
N ASP A 258 -7.97 -8.99 8.39
CA ASP A 258 -7.02 -8.19 7.61
C ASP A 258 -6.89 -8.71 6.16
N VAL A 259 -7.80 -9.58 5.74
CA VAL A 259 -7.85 -10.08 4.36
C VAL A 259 -8.94 -9.38 3.55
N HIS A 260 -8.92 -9.61 2.25
CA HIS A 260 -9.90 -8.97 1.37
C HIS A 260 -11.35 -9.29 1.80
N PRO A 261 -12.26 -8.29 1.87
CA PRO A 261 -13.63 -8.49 2.35
C PRO A 261 -14.42 -9.54 1.59
N THR A 262 -14.24 -9.61 0.27
CA THR A 262 -14.87 -10.66 -0.56
C THR A 262 -14.52 -12.06 -0.04
N LEU A 263 -13.25 -12.27 0.30
CA LEU A 263 -12.77 -13.55 0.84
C LEU A 263 -13.31 -13.79 2.25
N THR A 264 -13.21 -12.78 3.13
CA THR A 264 -13.72 -12.87 4.52
C THR A 264 -15.18 -13.34 4.55
N PHE A 265 -16.05 -12.69 3.77
CA PHE A 265 -17.48 -13.02 3.78
C PHE A 265 -17.82 -14.30 3.00
N SER A 266 -16.94 -14.79 2.14
CA SER A 266 -17.09 -16.09 1.49
C SER A 266 -16.88 -17.27 2.44
N TRP A 267 -16.11 -17.09 3.50
CA TRP A 267 -15.89 -18.11 4.54
C TRP A 267 -17.08 -18.31 5.47
N ILE A 268 -18.05 -17.38 5.50
CA ILE A 268 -19.25 -17.51 6.30
C ILE A 268 -20.33 -18.17 5.46
N ARG A 269 -20.41 -19.51 5.53
CA ARG A 269 -21.26 -20.32 4.64
C ARG A 269 -22.74 -20.05 4.85
N GLN A 270 -23.16 -20.03 6.10
CA GLN A 270 -24.57 -19.78 6.50
C GLN A 270 -24.59 -18.59 7.46
N SER A 271 -25.58 -17.72 7.33
CA SER A 271 -25.77 -16.58 8.22
C SER A 271 -27.19 -16.03 8.07
N GLU A 272 -27.85 -15.84 9.20
CA GLU A 272 -29.13 -15.15 9.27
C GLU A 272 -28.96 -13.61 9.24
N VAL A 273 -27.79 -13.14 9.64
CA VAL A 273 -27.43 -11.70 9.73
C VAL A 273 -27.01 -11.15 8.37
N LEU A 274 -26.18 -11.88 7.64
CA LEU A 274 -25.64 -11.45 6.35
C LEU A 274 -26.66 -11.58 5.22
N LYS A 275 -27.47 -10.53 5.00
CA LYS A 275 -28.48 -10.51 3.96
C LYS A 275 -27.90 -10.67 2.55
N LYS A 276 -28.69 -11.19 1.61
CA LYS A 276 -28.29 -11.45 0.22
C LYS A 276 -27.72 -10.20 -0.47
N MET A 277 -28.27 -9.02 -0.21
CA MET A 277 -27.75 -7.75 -0.78
C MET A 277 -26.36 -7.42 -0.27
N PHE A 278 -26.08 -7.62 1.04
CA PHE A 278 -24.75 -7.41 1.60
C PHE A 278 -23.73 -8.35 0.96
N ARG A 279 -24.04 -9.64 0.85
CA ARG A 279 -23.15 -10.63 0.20
C ARG A 279 -22.86 -10.26 -1.26
N ARG A 280 -23.89 -9.82 -2.02
CA ARG A 280 -23.72 -9.35 -3.40
C ARG A 280 -22.80 -8.13 -3.46
N ARG A 281 -23.00 -7.15 -2.56
CA ARG A 281 -22.14 -5.98 -2.47
C ARG A 281 -20.68 -6.39 -2.24
N MET A 282 -20.41 -7.26 -1.28
CA MET A 282 -19.03 -7.72 -0.99
C MET A 282 -18.40 -8.50 -2.15
N ALA A 283 -19.21 -9.26 -2.89
CA ALA A 283 -18.74 -9.99 -4.07
C ALA A 283 -18.52 -9.09 -5.31
N SER A 284 -19.16 -7.92 -5.38
CA SER A 284 -19.07 -6.98 -6.51
C SER A 284 -18.06 -5.84 -6.27
N LEU A 285 -17.26 -5.89 -5.22
CA LEU A 285 -16.23 -4.88 -4.96
C LEU A 285 -15.21 -4.87 -6.10
N GLU A 286 -15.04 -3.70 -6.70
CA GLU A 286 -14.03 -3.49 -7.72
C GLU A 286 -12.68 -3.23 -7.06
N ASN A 287 -11.62 -3.75 -7.68
CA ASN A 287 -10.27 -3.66 -7.16
C ASN A 287 -9.40 -2.78 -8.04
N THR A 288 -8.36 -2.21 -7.45
CA THR A 288 -7.33 -1.49 -8.18
C THR A 288 -6.50 -2.47 -9.02
N PHE A 289 -5.64 -1.93 -9.86
CA PHE A 289 -4.67 -2.74 -10.63
C PHE A 289 -3.72 -3.51 -9.70
N GLY A 290 -3.02 -4.48 -10.27
CA GLY A 290 -1.82 -5.07 -9.68
C GLY A 290 -0.56 -4.35 -10.14
N MET A 291 0.61 -4.85 -9.72
CA MET A 291 1.91 -4.31 -10.09
C MET A 291 2.76 -5.36 -10.82
N PHE A 292 3.53 -4.89 -11.80
CA PHE A 292 4.75 -5.56 -12.20
C PHE A 292 5.91 -4.94 -11.43
N THR A 293 6.74 -5.77 -10.83
CA THR A 293 7.94 -5.34 -10.14
C THR A 293 9.15 -6.09 -10.66
N ALA A 294 10.29 -5.40 -10.76
CA ALA A 294 11.58 -6.02 -11.03
C ALA A 294 12.57 -5.55 -9.97
N SER A 295 13.02 -6.48 -9.14
CA SER A 295 14.05 -6.26 -8.13
C SER A 295 15.40 -6.63 -8.71
N LEU A 296 16.31 -5.67 -8.78
CA LEU A 296 17.60 -5.76 -9.44
C LEU A 296 18.72 -5.86 -8.41
N THR A 297 19.65 -6.80 -8.62
CA THR A 297 20.98 -6.73 -8.00
C THR A 297 21.93 -5.96 -8.92
N ILE A 298 22.73 -5.11 -8.32
CA ILE A 298 23.65 -4.20 -9.04
C ILE A 298 25.09 -4.63 -8.74
N LYS A 299 25.90 -4.69 -9.82
CA LYS A 299 27.33 -4.96 -9.72
C LYS A 299 27.99 -3.94 -8.79
N GLU A 300 28.87 -4.42 -7.93
CA GLU A 300 29.54 -3.59 -6.93
C GLU A 300 30.33 -2.43 -7.56
N GLY A 301 30.19 -1.24 -6.97
CA GLY A 301 30.92 -0.04 -7.39
C GLY A 301 30.53 0.53 -8.76
N THR A 302 29.47 0.02 -9.41
CA THR A 302 29.12 0.45 -10.77
C THR A 302 28.09 1.56 -10.83
N LEU A 303 27.15 1.63 -9.88
CA LEU A 303 26.06 2.60 -9.91
C LEU A 303 26.02 3.41 -8.60
N PRO A 304 26.15 4.75 -8.66
CA PRO A 304 26.02 5.60 -7.49
C PRO A 304 24.66 5.46 -6.82
N TYR A 305 24.65 5.50 -5.49
CA TYR A 305 23.42 5.62 -4.71
C TYR A 305 22.77 7.00 -4.93
N PHE A 306 21.44 7.03 -5.07
CA PHE A 306 20.67 8.26 -5.08
C PHE A 306 19.59 8.23 -4.00
N ASN A 307 19.52 9.30 -3.20
CA ASN A 307 18.68 9.38 -2.01
C ASN A 307 17.27 9.94 -2.30
N HIS A 308 16.64 9.48 -3.37
CA HIS A 308 15.29 9.86 -3.80
C HIS A 308 14.66 8.73 -4.61
N ASN A 309 13.38 8.84 -4.94
CA ASN A 309 12.78 8.00 -5.97
C ASN A 309 12.76 8.74 -7.30
N LYS A 310 12.73 8.00 -8.40
CA LYS A 310 12.52 8.55 -9.73
C LYS A 310 11.25 7.94 -10.32
N PHE A 311 10.45 8.80 -10.93
CA PHE A 311 9.26 8.42 -11.68
C PHE A 311 9.46 8.91 -13.11
N VAL A 312 9.47 8.01 -14.07
CA VAL A 312 9.66 8.35 -15.48
C VAL A 312 8.48 7.86 -16.29
N TYR A 313 7.98 8.72 -17.17
CA TYR A 313 6.81 8.46 -17.99
C TYR A 313 7.17 8.50 -19.48
N SER A 314 6.71 7.51 -20.22
CA SER A 314 6.79 7.46 -21.68
C SER A 314 5.72 8.32 -22.36
N ARG A 315 4.71 8.77 -21.61
CA ARG A 315 3.55 9.54 -22.07
C ARG A 315 3.41 10.83 -21.29
N PRO A 316 2.98 11.93 -21.93
CA PRO A 316 2.87 13.23 -21.25
C PRO A 316 1.71 13.30 -20.24
N ASN A 317 0.71 12.43 -20.36
CA ASN A 317 -0.48 12.45 -19.50
C ASN A 317 -0.55 11.19 -18.63
N VAL A 318 -0.29 11.36 -17.32
CA VAL A 318 -0.27 10.25 -16.36
C VAL A 318 -1.68 9.74 -16.01
N TRP A 319 -2.71 10.54 -16.24
CA TRP A 319 -4.10 10.17 -15.95
C TRP A 319 -4.74 9.30 -17.04
N THR A 320 -4.15 9.23 -18.23
CA THR A 320 -4.61 8.33 -19.30
C THR A 320 -3.97 6.95 -19.24
N PHE A 321 -3.11 6.73 -18.27
CA PHE A 321 -2.38 5.48 -18.12
C PHE A 321 -3.29 4.23 -18.11
N TYR A 322 -4.50 4.38 -17.56
CA TYR A 322 -5.48 3.28 -17.45
C TYR A 322 -6.62 3.34 -18.47
N ASP A 323 -6.81 4.49 -19.14
CA ASP A 323 -7.90 4.68 -20.11
C ASP A 323 -7.52 4.15 -21.49
N GLU A 324 -6.29 4.41 -21.89
CA GLU A 324 -5.72 3.86 -23.09
C GLU A 324 -5.27 2.44 -22.78
N ARG A 325 -6.14 1.48 -23.02
CA ARG A 325 -5.76 0.07 -23.01
C ARG A 325 -4.57 -0.07 -23.93
N ASP A 326 -3.43 -0.25 -23.35
CA ASP A 326 -2.22 -0.47 -24.10
C ASP A 326 -2.30 -1.86 -24.74
N GLN A 327 -2.89 -1.90 -25.91
CA GLN A 327 -3.03 -3.11 -26.71
C GLN A 327 -1.66 -3.67 -27.15
N LYS A 328 -0.58 -2.87 -27.00
CA LYS A 328 0.78 -3.25 -27.38
C LYS A 328 1.65 -3.60 -26.18
N GLY A 329 1.15 -3.46 -24.93
CA GLY A 329 1.92 -3.72 -23.73
C GLY A 329 3.05 -2.71 -23.47
N ASP A 330 2.97 -1.47 -23.96
CA ASP A 330 3.94 -0.41 -23.67
C ASP A 330 3.96 -0.07 -22.18
N ILE A 331 5.13 0.27 -21.65
CA ILE A 331 5.27 0.74 -20.27
C ILE A 331 4.98 2.23 -20.23
N GLY A 332 3.84 2.62 -19.64
CA GLY A 332 3.42 4.03 -19.55
C GLY A 332 4.24 4.84 -18.55
N GLY A 333 4.77 4.20 -17.52
CA GLY A 333 5.63 4.83 -16.51
C GLY A 333 6.25 3.81 -15.58
N VAL A 334 7.41 4.16 -15.01
CA VAL A 334 8.16 3.32 -14.07
C VAL A 334 8.56 4.17 -12.85
N MET A 335 8.31 3.64 -11.66
CA MET A 335 8.96 4.10 -10.43
C MET A 335 10.27 3.34 -10.25
N ILE A 336 11.32 4.06 -9.90
CA ILE A 336 12.66 3.54 -9.63
C ILE A 336 13.01 3.89 -8.20
N SER A 337 13.23 2.89 -7.37
CA SER A 337 13.56 3.03 -5.96
C SER A 337 14.93 2.42 -5.69
N CYS A 338 15.81 3.18 -5.06
CA CYS A 338 17.16 2.77 -4.74
C CYS A 338 17.26 2.44 -3.24
N ARG A 339 17.70 1.23 -2.89
CA ARG A 339 17.82 0.85 -1.46
C ARG A 339 19.00 1.57 -0.81
N VAL A 340 18.83 2.00 0.44
CA VAL A 340 19.90 2.61 1.25
C VAL A 340 21.00 1.59 1.47
N PRO A 341 22.28 1.91 1.14
CA PRO A 341 23.39 1.01 1.41
C PRO A 341 23.57 0.80 2.94
N GLU A 342 23.59 -0.45 3.38
CA GLU A 342 23.74 -0.78 4.80
C GLU A 342 25.19 -0.57 5.30
N ASP A 343 26.17 -0.64 4.40
CA ASP A 343 27.59 -0.47 4.66
C ASP A 343 28.08 0.99 4.57
N GLY A 344 27.14 1.93 4.31
CA GLY A 344 27.48 3.34 4.12
C GLY A 344 28.20 3.66 2.80
N SER A 345 28.20 2.72 1.85
CA SER A 345 28.77 2.91 0.52
C SER A 345 28.07 4.03 -0.25
N ASN A 346 28.83 4.72 -1.11
CA ASN A 346 28.27 5.67 -2.08
C ASN A 346 27.66 4.97 -3.32
N TYR A 347 27.66 3.64 -3.36
CA TYR A 347 27.14 2.84 -4.47
C TYR A 347 26.01 1.98 -4.01
N THR A 348 24.97 1.85 -4.85
CA THR A 348 23.84 0.96 -4.55
C THR A 348 24.15 -0.48 -4.96
N ARG A 349 23.55 -1.43 -4.22
CA ARG A 349 23.56 -2.86 -4.56
C ARG A 349 22.17 -3.35 -5.02
N GLN A 350 21.14 -2.51 -4.86
CA GLN A 350 19.77 -2.91 -5.17
C GLN A 350 18.95 -1.74 -5.70
N ILE A 351 18.19 -2.00 -6.77
CA ILE A 351 17.19 -1.09 -7.33
C ILE A 351 15.92 -1.88 -7.60
N ASP A 352 14.78 -1.30 -7.26
CA ASP A 352 13.47 -1.81 -7.62
C ASP A 352 12.85 -0.95 -8.73
N LEU A 353 12.32 -1.61 -9.76
CA LEU A 353 11.50 -1.02 -10.81
C LEU A 353 10.05 -1.45 -10.60
N MET A 354 9.12 -0.52 -10.68
CA MET A 354 7.70 -0.81 -10.54
C MET A 354 6.88 -0.11 -11.61
N THR A 355 5.92 -0.83 -12.18
CA THR A 355 4.92 -0.27 -13.09
C THR A 355 3.55 -0.88 -12.82
N PRO A 356 2.46 -0.12 -12.90
CA PRO A 356 1.11 -0.67 -12.84
C PRO A 356 0.87 -1.71 -13.94
N MET A 357 0.22 -2.80 -13.56
CA MET A 357 -0.13 -3.87 -14.48
C MET A 357 -1.60 -4.29 -14.27
N PRO A 358 -2.52 -3.86 -15.13
CA PRO A 358 -3.90 -4.32 -15.12
C PRO A 358 -4.00 -5.84 -15.27
N TRP A 359 -5.00 -6.45 -14.60
CA TRP A 359 -5.22 -7.90 -14.65
C TRP A 359 -5.35 -8.47 -16.06
N ASP A 360 -5.98 -7.72 -16.97
CA ASP A 360 -6.18 -8.16 -18.35
C ASP A 360 -4.88 -8.52 -19.08
N GLN A 361 -3.74 -7.94 -18.68
CA GLN A 361 -2.42 -8.25 -19.26
C GLN A 361 -1.91 -9.64 -18.87
N CYS A 362 -2.33 -10.19 -17.74
CA CYS A 362 -1.91 -11.52 -17.27
C CYS A 362 -3.06 -12.54 -17.21
N LYS A 363 -4.28 -12.15 -17.57
CA LYS A 363 -5.49 -12.97 -17.52
C LYS A 363 -5.36 -14.31 -18.26
N THR A 364 -4.66 -14.33 -19.39
CA THR A 364 -4.40 -15.56 -20.17
C THR A 364 -3.77 -16.68 -19.31
N TRP A 365 -3.09 -16.32 -18.22
CA TRP A 365 -2.44 -17.28 -17.32
C TRP A 365 -3.14 -17.39 -15.96
N GLU A 366 -4.41 -16.95 -15.84
CA GLU A 366 -5.12 -16.91 -14.56
C GLU A 366 -5.29 -18.29 -13.90
N ASP A 367 -5.42 -19.36 -14.68
CA ASP A 367 -5.51 -20.72 -14.18
C ASP A 367 -4.16 -21.37 -13.86
N SER A 368 -3.06 -20.64 -14.07
CA SER A 368 -1.73 -21.13 -13.77
C SER A 368 -1.38 -20.97 -12.30
N HIS A 369 -0.55 -21.88 -11.79
CA HIS A 369 -0.12 -21.90 -10.40
C HIS A 369 1.35 -21.48 -10.25
N LEU A 370 1.68 -20.98 -9.07
CA LEU A 370 3.04 -20.64 -8.70
C LEU A 370 4.01 -21.81 -8.97
N PHE A 371 5.19 -21.50 -9.52
CA PHE A 371 6.24 -22.47 -9.94
C PHE A 371 5.87 -23.42 -11.09
N ARG A 372 4.67 -23.32 -11.68
CA ARG A 372 4.21 -24.19 -12.79
C ARG A 372 3.70 -23.39 -13.99
N ARG A 373 4.16 -22.14 -14.14
CA ARG A 373 3.75 -21.29 -15.26
C ARG A 373 4.50 -21.63 -16.54
N SER A 374 3.84 -21.41 -17.69
CA SER A 374 4.35 -21.77 -19.01
C SER A 374 5.59 -20.97 -19.41
N HIS A 375 6.33 -21.47 -20.40
CA HIS A 375 7.42 -20.73 -21.02
C HIS A 375 6.94 -19.40 -21.60
N ALA A 376 5.77 -19.39 -22.26
CA ALA A 376 5.18 -18.16 -22.82
C ALA A 376 4.95 -17.08 -21.74
N TYR A 377 4.51 -17.45 -20.52
CA TYR A 377 4.41 -16.52 -19.40
C TYR A 377 5.78 -15.94 -19.01
N ASN A 378 6.80 -16.78 -18.94
CA ASN A 378 8.13 -16.33 -18.55
C ASN A 378 8.74 -15.41 -19.61
N THR A 379 8.56 -15.71 -20.91
CA THR A 379 8.98 -14.84 -22.02
C THR A 379 8.27 -13.49 -21.95
N TRP A 380 6.94 -13.48 -21.80
CA TRP A 380 6.18 -12.23 -21.69
C TRP A 380 6.63 -11.38 -20.49
N LYS A 381 6.92 -12.03 -19.36
CA LYS A 381 7.41 -11.37 -18.16
C LYS A 381 8.80 -10.77 -18.36
N GLU A 382 9.67 -11.48 -19.07
CA GLU A 382 10.99 -10.99 -19.43
C GLU A 382 10.93 -9.81 -20.41
N ASP A 383 10.09 -9.87 -21.43
CA ASP A 383 9.85 -8.76 -22.36
C ASP A 383 9.32 -7.51 -21.64
N THR A 384 8.49 -7.71 -20.60
CA THR A 384 8.01 -6.61 -19.77
C THR A 384 9.15 -5.98 -18.96
N TYR A 385 10.02 -6.81 -18.37
CA TYR A 385 11.21 -6.34 -17.68
C TYR A 385 12.13 -5.51 -18.58
N VAL A 386 12.45 -6.03 -19.77
CA VAL A 386 13.32 -5.33 -20.74
C VAL A 386 12.77 -3.94 -21.07
N ARG A 387 11.45 -3.82 -21.25
CA ARG A 387 10.81 -2.52 -21.54
C ARG A 387 10.83 -1.59 -20.33
N CYS A 388 10.60 -2.10 -19.12
CA CYS A 388 10.73 -1.30 -17.89
C CYS A 388 12.18 -0.80 -17.71
N LEU A 389 13.16 -1.67 -17.94
CA LEU A 389 14.57 -1.33 -17.85
C LEU A 389 14.96 -0.25 -18.86
N ALA A 390 14.51 -0.37 -20.11
CA ALA A 390 14.80 0.61 -21.16
C ALA A 390 14.25 2.00 -20.80
N LEU A 391 13.02 2.08 -20.23
CA LEU A 391 12.46 3.35 -19.78
C LEU A 391 13.22 3.89 -18.55
N ALA A 392 13.57 3.05 -17.60
CA ALA A 392 14.33 3.43 -16.40
C ALA A 392 15.74 3.95 -16.76
N GLU A 393 16.38 3.38 -17.77
CA GLU A 393 17.72 3.77 -18.21
C GLU A 393 17.78 5.20 -18.78
N THR A 394 16.65 5.75 -19.25
CA THR A 394 16.58 7.15 -19.69
C THR A 394 16.85 8.15 -18.56
N VAL A 395 16.62 7.77 -17.30
CA VAL A 395 16.83 8.61 -16.10
C VAL A 395 17.87 8.05 -15.12
N VAL A 396 18.35 6.82 -15.38
CA VAL A 396 19.45 6.17 -14.65
C VAL A 396 20.42 5.60 -15.67
N PRO A 397 21.27 6.45 -16.30
CA PRO A 397 22.20 6.01 -17.34
C PRO A 397 23.13 4.89 -16.87
N GLY A 398 23.29 3.87 -17.68
CA GLY A 398 24.15 2.72 -17.40
C GLY A 398 23.50 1.65 -16.52
N LEU A 399 22.22 1.80 -16.17
CA LEU A 399 21.49 0.84 -15.34
C LEU A 399 21.55 -0.57 -15.94
N GLY A 400 21.24 -0.72 -17.24
CA GLY A 400 21.24 -2.03 -17.90
C GLY A 400 22.60 -2.74 -17.82
N ALA A 401 23.70 -2.00 -18.01
CA ALA A 401 25.05 -2.55 -17.90
C ALA A 401 25.44 -2.92 -16.46
N ALA A 402 24.85 -2.23 -15.47
CA ALA A 402 25.12 -2.42 -14.04
C ALA A 402 24.34 -3.59 -13.43
N VAL A 403 23.23 -4.03 -14.04
CA VAL A 403 22.43 -5.15 -13.53
C VAL A 403 23.26 -6.44 -13.55
N GLU A 404 23.26 -7.15 -12.43
CA GLU A 404 23.87 -8.47 -12.26
C GLU A 404 22.80 -9.58 -12.37
N GLN A 405 21.69 -9.44 -11.63
CA GLN A 405 20.55 -10.33 -11.64
C GLN A 405 19.25 -9.53 -11.51
N HIS A 406 18.13 -10.12 -11.91
CA HIS A 406 16.81 -9.54 -11.68
C HIS A 406 15.75 -10.59 -11.31
N TYR A 407 14.78 -10.19 -10.50
CA TYR A 407 13.68 -11.01 -10.03
C TYR A 407 12.37 -10.27 -10.25
N THR A 408 11.43 -10.88 -10.95
CA THR A 408 10.22 -10.20 -11.37
C THR A 408 8.96 -10.81 -10.77
N SER A 409 7.98 -9.94 -10.44
CA SER A 409 6.65 -10.31 -9.97
C SER A 409 5.57 -9.68 -10.84
N THR A 410 4.40 -10.29 -10.88
CA THR A 410 3.22 -9.83 -11.62
C THR A 410 1.99 -9.87 -10.72
N PRO A 411 0.81 -9.38 -11.15
CA PRO A 411 -0.43 -9.53 -10.38
C PRO A 411 -0.76 -10.98 -10.01
N LEU A 412 -0.37 -11.96 -10.83
CA LEU A 412 -0.52 -13.38 -10.50
C LEU A 412 0.29 -13.78 -9.26
N THR A 413 1.48 -13.19 -9.06
CA THR A 413 2.29 -13.44 -7.87
C THR A 413 1.60 -12.87 -6.62
N TYR A 414 1.10 -11.63 -6.70
CA TYR A 414 0.35 -11.01 -5.60
C TYR A 414 -0.89 -11.83 -5.24
N ARG A 415 -1.70 -12.24 -6.24
CA ARG A 415 -2.85 -13.11 -6.02
C ARG A 415 -2.49 -14.40 -5.28
N ASP A 416 -1.45 -15.08 -5.73
CA ASP A 416 -1.09 -16.40 -5.17
C ASP A 416 -0.59 -16.29 -3.73
N TYR A 417 0.09 -15.19 -3.37
CA TYR A 417 0.59 -14.97 -2.00
C TYR A 417 -0.43 -14.33 -1.07
N THR A 418 -1.26 -13.40 -1.53
CA THR A 418 -2.16 -12.62 -0.67
C THR A 418 -3.62 -13.00 -0.78
N LEU A 419 -4.01 -13.80 -1.79
CA LEU A 419 -5.40 -14.11 -2.16
C LEU A 419 -6.22 -12.85 -2.51
N THR A 420 -5.60 -11.71 -2.75
CA THR A 420 -6.30 -10.51 -3.20
C THR A 420 -6.87 -10.74 -4.59
N PRO A 421 -8.15 -10.48 -4.82
CA PRO A 421 -8.77 -10.63 -6.13
C PRO A 421 -7.99 -9.87 -7.21
N PHE A 422 -7.78 -10.51 -8.35
CA PHE A 422 -7.07 -9.96 -9.50
C PHE A 422 -5.63 -9.50 -9.21
N GLY A 423 -5.03 -9.97 -8.09
CA GLY A 423 -3.69 -9.55 -7.70
C GLY A 423 -3.55 -8.05 -7.46
N SER A 424 -4.65 -7.40 -7.03
CA SER A 424 -4.67 -5.97 -6.75
C SER A 424 -3.61 -5.58 -5.73
N ALA A 425 -2.86 -4.52 -6.02
CA ALA A 425 -1.82 -4.01 -5.12
C ALA A 425 -2.39 -3.16 -3.99
N TYR A 426 -3.47 -2.43 -4.24
CA TYR A 426 -4.02 -1.43 -3.31
C TYR A 426 -5.46 -1.76 -2.86
N GLY A 427 -5.92 -2.99 -3.11
CA GLY A 427 -7.21 -3.50 -2.65
C GLY A 427 -8.41 -2.86 -3.34
N VAL A 428 -9.48 -2.62 -2.57
CA VAL A 428 -10.74 -2.09 -3.07
C VAL A 428 -10.57 -0.68 -3.62
N ARG A 429 -10.97 -0.50 -4.90
CA ARG A 429 -10.93 0.80 -5.57
C ARG A 429 -11.92 1.77 -4.93
N LYS A 430 -11.46 2.98 -4.59
CA LYS A 430 -12.31 4.05 -4.06
C LYS A 430 -12.96 4.83 -5.21
N ASP A 431 -14.25 5.14 -5.07
CA ASP A 431 -15.02 5.87 -6.08
C ASP A 431 -15.86 6.96 -5.40
N TYR A 432 -15.52 8.24 -5.67
CA TYR A 432 -16.23 9.38 -5.08
C TYR A 432 -17.70 9.46 -5.47
N ARG A 433 -18.09 8.86 -6.62
CA ARG A 433 -19.49 8.80 -7.08
C ARG A 433 -20.29 7.71 -6.36
N ASN A 434 -19.60 6.79 -5.68
CA ASN A 434 -20.24 5.63 -5.05
C ASN A 434 -19.56 5.24 -3.73
N LEU A 435 -19.40 6.23 -2.84
CA LEU A 435 -18.73 6.04 -1.55
C LEU A 435 -19.35 4.92 -0.71
N MET A 436 -20.69 4.83 -0.69
CA MET A 436 -21.43 3.80 0.06
C MET A 436 -21.01 2.38 -0.33
N MET A 437 -20.54 2.18 -1.56
CA MET A 437 -20.08 0.87 -2.03
C MET A 437 -18.58 0.65 -1.79
N THR A 438 -17.77 1.69 -1.84
CA THR A 438 -16.31 1.60 -1.91
C THR A 438 -15.60 1.97 -0.61
N MET A 439 -16.21 2.80 0.24
CA MET A 439 -15.72 3.09 1.60
C MET A 439 -16.34 2.08 2.56
N LEU A 440 -15.52 1.15 3.04
CA LEU A 440 -15.98 0.13 3.97
C LEU A 440 -15.79 0.59 5.42
N SER A 441 -16.72 0.19 6.29
CA SER A 441 -16.59 0.38 7.74
C SER A 441 -15.76 -0.76 8.35
N PRO A 442 -14.94 -0.50 9.36
CA PRO A 442 -14.39 -1.57 10.18
C PRO A 442 -15.47 -2.45 10.81
N ARG A 443 -16.64 -1.89 11.15
CA ARG A 443 -17.77 -2.64 11.70
C ARG A 443 -18.54 -3.35 10.60
N THR A 444 -18.88 -4.61 10.84
CA THR A 444 -19.69 -5.43 9.93
C THR A 444 -21.11 -5.63 10.50
N PRO A 445 -22.05 -6.20 9.75
CA PRO A 445 -23.34 -6.61 10.27
C PRO A 445 -23.25 -7.65 11.41
N LEU A 446 -22.16 -8.43 11.45
CA LEU A 446 -21.90 -9.36 12.55
C LEU A 446 -21.23 -8.61 13.69
N PRO A 447 -21.82 -8.60 14.91
CA PRO A 447 -21.43 -7.67 15.98
C PRO A 447 -20.01 -7.91 16.51
N ASN A 448 -19.45 -9.09 16.26
CA ASN A 448 -18.12 -9.47 16.73
C ASN A 448 -17.14 -9.83 15.61
N LEU A 449 -17.43 -9.43 14.37
CA LEU A 449 -16.51 -9.49 13.25
C LEU A 449 -16.20 -8.08 12.77
N LEU A 450 -14.94 -7.68 12.83
CA LEU A 450 -14.46 -6.41 12.34
C LEU A 450 -13.50 -6.61 11.15
N LEU A 451 -13.37 -5.58 10.34
CA LEU A 451 -12.40 -5.52 9.24
C LEU A 451 -11.27 -4.55 9.58
N THR A 452 -10.08 -4.82 9.05
CA THR A 452 -8.94 -3.91 9.09
C THR A 452 -8.17 -3.97 7.76
N GLY A 453 -7.07 -3.23 7.64
CA GLY A 453 -6.20 -3.25 6.48
C GLY A 453 -6.62 -2.34 5.34
N GLN A 454 -5.92 -2.47 4.22
CA GLN A 454 -5.98 -1.54 3.07
C GLN A 454 -7.35 -1.47 2.36
N ASN A 455 -8.20 -2.46 2.54
CA ASN A 455 -9.49 -2.54 1.85
C ASN A 455 -10.58 -1.67 2.49
N VAL A 456 -10.39 -1.25 3.73
CA VAL A 456 -11.43 -0.59 4.54
C VAL A 456 -11.46 0.91 4.27
N ILE A 457 -10.52 1.67 4.81
CA ILE A 457 -10.48 3.13 4.66
C ILE A 457 -9.55 3.53 3.52
N LEU A 458 -8.25 3.36 3.71
CA LEU A 458 -7.19 3.73 2.77
C LEU A 458 -6.11 2.64 2.71
N HIS A 459 -5.40 2.59 1.59
CA HIS A 459 -4.21 1.77 1.38
C HIS A 459 -2.93 2.52 1.80
N GLY A 460 -1.77 1.86 1.63
CA GLY A 460 -0.47 2.35 2.09
C GLY A 460 -0.28 2.21 3.60
N LEU A 461 0.95 2.38 4.09
CA LEU A 461 1.24 2.16 5.51
C LEU A 461 0.42 3.07 6.42
N GLU A 462 0.31 4.35 6.08
CA GLU A 462 -0.47 5.32 6.86
C GLU A 462 -1.95 4.95 6.91
N GLY A 463 -2.58 4.74 5.75
CA GLY A 463 -4.00 4.41 5.68
C GLY A 463 -4.34 3.09 6.37
N VAL A 464 -3.46 2.09 6.26
CA VAL A 464 -3.62 0.79 6.94
C VAL A 464 -3.46 0.93 8.45
N ALA A 465 -2.46 1.69 8.90
CA ALA A 465 -2.25 1.92 10.34
C ALA A 465 -3.40 2.69 10.99
N MET A 466 -3.89 3.74 10.33
CA MET A 466 -5.09 4.46 10.77
C MET A 466 -6.31 3.54 10.85
N THR A 467 -6.52 2.69 9.84
CA THR A 467 -7.61 1.70 9.85
C THR A 467 -7.48 0.73 11.04
N ALA A 468 -6.27 0.24 11.31
CA ALA A 468 -6.00 -0.67 12.43
C ALA A 468 -6.25 0.00 13.80
N LEU A 469 -5.88 1.27 13.92
CA LEU A 469 -6.18 2.07 15.12
C LEU A 469 -7.69 2.24 15.31
N HIS A 470 -8.44 2.61 14.27
CA HIS A 470 -9.91 2.72 14.34
C HIS A 470 -10.56 1.40 14.72
N THR A 471 -10.09 0.28 14.16
CA THR A 471 -10.56 -1.05 14.48
C THR A 471 -10.30 -1.39 15.95
N SER A 472 -9.09 -1.13 16.42
CA SER A 472 -8.69 -1.38 17.82
C SER A 472 -9.43 -0.47 18.81
N ALA A 473 -9.60 0.81 18.48
CA ALA A 473 -10.38 1.78 19.26
C ALA A 473 -11.83 1.33 19.44
N ALA A 474 -12.45 0.84 18.35
CA ALA A 474 -13.83 0.33 18.39
C ALA A 474 -13.98 -0.89 19.31
N ILE A 475 -12.94 -1.72 19.45
CA ILE A 475 -12.93 -2.89 20.35
C ILE A 475 -12.70 -2.47 21.80
N LEU A 476 -11.79 -1.52 22.03
CA LEU A 476 -11.40 -1.07 23.35
C LEU A 476 -12.40 -0.07 23.97
N GLY A 477 -13.31 0.48 23.16
CA GLY A 477 -14.21 1.57 23.59
C GLY A 477 -13.43 2.85 23.96
N LYS A 478 -12.28 3.10 23.31
CA LYS A 478 -11.39 4.24 23.54
C LYS A 478 -11.41 5.19 22.35
N ASP A 479 -11.02 6.44 22.59
CA ASP A 479 -10.71 7.36 21.51
C ASP A 479 -9.41 6.97 20.82
N PHE A 480 -9.31 7.28 19.52
CA PHE A 480 -8.10 7.08 18.72
C PHE A 480 -6.85 7.72 19.37
N ASN A 481 -6.98 8.95 19.84
CA ASN A 481 -5.88 9.68 20.47
C ASN A 481 -5.42 9.06 21.79
N ASP A 482 -6.27 8.31 22.49
CA ASP A 482 -5.91 7.64 23.74
C ASP A 482 -5.11 6.36 23.54
N ILE A 483 -5.11 5.84 22.32
CA ILE A 483 -4.31 4.64 21.95
C ILE A 483 -2.87 5.03 21.56
N ILE A 484 -2.68 6.22 20.99
CA ILE A 484 -1.38 6.71 20.51
C ILE A 484 -0.66 7.65 21.48
N LYS A 485 -1.22 7.88 22.67
CA LYS A 485 -0.55 8.49 23.83
C LYS A 485 0.26 7.43 24.57
#